data_8b02538982c737ed2e69a5e9e4dfcc03
#
_entry.id   8b02538982c737ed2e69a5e9e4dfcc03
#
_cell.length_a   1.000
_cell.length_b   1.000
_cell.length_c   1.000
_cell.angle_alpha   90.00
_cell.angle_beta   90.00
_cell.angle_gamma   90.00
#
_symmetry.space_group_name_H-M   'P 1'
#
loop_
_entity.id
_entity.type
_entity.pdbx_description
1 polymer ?
#
loop_
_entity_poly.entity_id
_entity_poly.type
_entity_poly.pdbx_seq_one_letter_code
_entity_poly.pdbx_strand_id
1 'polypeptide(L)'
;LEFRRVLFRSDILMATTVIEVGMNVPNATVITITGADRFGFSTLHQLRGRVGRGRDQAYCILQTEAPNEKLEFLRSTTDGFLIAEKDLELRGPGTLFGDRQTGNNYFIDLMLAYPNMFQWIKKEAKHLCETQTGKDIVRRYEELFLSEEKR
;
A
#
# COMPACT_ATOMS: atom_id res chain seq x y z
N LEU A 1 -17.79 21.57 6.95
CA LEU A 1 -19.19 21.66 6.46
C LEU A 1 -19.30 22.32 5.07
N GLU A 2 -18.41 23.24 4.72
CA GLU A 2 -18.43 23.95 3.41
C GLU A 2 -17.96 23.04 2.25
N PHE A 3 -16.99 22.20 2.44
CA PHE A 3 -16.48 21.28 1.40
C PHE A 3 -17.58 20.36 0.83
N ARG A 4 -18.49 19.88 1.68
CA ARG A 4 -19.63 19.06 1.24
C ARG A 4 -20.58 19.79 0.31
N ARG A 5 -20.80 21.10 0.54
CA ARG A 5 -21.69 21.92 -0.32
C ARG A 5 -21.10 22.17 -1.70
N VAL A 6 -19.78 22.33 -1.78
CA VAL A 6 -19.06 22.55 -3.06
C VAL A 6 -19.12 21.27 -3.90
N LEU A 7 -18.90 20.10 -3.30
CA LEU A 7 -18.91 18.81 -3.99
C LEU A 7 -20.25 18.43 -4.64
N PHE A 8 -21.38 18.91 -4.08
CA PHE A 8 -22.71 18.61 -4.63
C PHE A 8 -23.22 19.61 -5.68
N ARG A 9 -22.46 20.70 -5.93
CA ARG A 9 -22.84 21.78 -6.85
C ARG A 9 -21.84 22.01 -7.97
N SER A 10 -20.72 21.31 -7.95
CA SER A 10 -19.67 21.47 -8.96
C SER A 10 -19.63 20.25 -9.88
N ASP A 11 -19.62 20.49 -11.18
CA ASP A 11 -19.47 19.46 -12.20
C ASP A 11 -18.01 19.01 -12.30
N ILE A 12 -17.06 19.86 -11.94
CA ILE A 12 -15.61 19.60 -11.96
C ILE A 12 -15.02 20.05 -10.62
N LEU A 13 -14.25 19.13 -10.00
CA LEU A 13 -13.46 19.42 -8.81
C LEU A 13 -11.98 19.31 -9.15
N MET A 14 -11.24 20.39 -8.95
CA MET A 14 -9.77 20.36 -8.99
C MET A 14 -9.24 20.34 -7.56
N ALA A 15 -8.38 19.38 -7.24
CA ALA A 15 -7.81 19.23 -5.93
C ALA A 15 -6.41 18.60 -5.99
N THR A 16 -5.66 18.75 -4.92
CA THR A 16 -4.42 18.02 -4.68
C THR A 16 -4.70 16.66 -4.04
N THR A 17 -3.68 15.92 -3.63
CA THR A 17 -3.78 14.62 -2.94
C THR A 17 -4.59 14.64 -1.64
N VAL A 18 -4.98 15.80 -1.14
CA VAL A 18 -5.87 15.95 0.03
C VAL A 18 -7.19 15.19 -0.13
N ILE A 19 -7.64 14.96 -1.37
CA ILE A 19 -8.85 14.14 -1.65
C ILE A 19 -8.65 12.63 -1.40
N GLU A 20 -7.42 12.20 -1.15
CA GLU A 20 -7.11 10.80 -0.81
C GLU A 20 -7.78 10.39 0.51
N VAL A 21 -7.94 11.33 1.46
CA VAL A 21 -8.47 11.05 2.80
C VAL A 21 -9.87 11.61 2.98
N GLY A 22 -10.83 10.74 3.33
CA GLY A 22 -12.12 11.12 3.90
C GLY A 22 -13.18 11.71 2.95
N MET A 23 -12.87 11.96 1.68
CA MET A 23 -13.85 12.49 0.74
C MET A 23 -14.51 11.38 -0.07
N ASN A 24 -15.81 11.23 0.08
CA ASN A 24 -16.63 10.37 -0.75
C ASN A 24 -17.47 11.23 -1.70
N VAL A 25 -17.28 11.06 -3.01
CA VAL A 25 -18.06 11.72 -4.05
C VAL A 25 -18.83 10.64 -4.83
N PRO A 26 -20.02 10.24 -4.37
CA PRO A 26 -20.73 9.08 -4.91
C PRO A 26 -21.03 9.18 -6.40
N ASN A 27 -21.23 10.40 -6.90
CA ASN A 27 -21.62 10.67 -8.29
C ASN A 27 -20.41 10.93 -9.22
N ALA A 28 -19.18 10.86 -8.69
CA ALA A 28 -18.00 11.02 -9.52
C ALA A 28 -17.75 9.78 -10.37
N THR A 29 -17.83 9.94 -11.67
CA THR A 29 -17.62 8.87 -12.65
C THR A 29 -16.25 8.96 -13.32
N VAL A 30 -15.59 10.12 -13.27
CA VAL A 30 -14.27 10.33 -13.89
C VAL A 30 -13.31 10.93 -12.89
N ILE A 31 -12.11 10.38 -12.83
CA ILE A 31 -10.96 10.98 -12.16
C ILE A 31 -9.80 11.09 -13.14
N THR A 32 -9.20 12.28 -13.22
CA THR A 32 -7.97 12.49 -13.99
C THR A 32 -6.84 12.84 -13.02
N ILE A 33 -5.75 12.09 -13.09
CA ILE A 33 -4.56 12.27 -12.25
C ILE A 33 -3.43 12.77 -13.13
N THR A 34 -3.08 14.05 -12.98
CA THR A 34 -1.98 14.68 -13.73
C THR A 34 -0.65 14.40 -13.06
N GLY A 35 0.42 14.13 -13.85
CA GLY A 35 1.72 13.77 -13.32
C GLY A 35 1.67 12.44 -12.53
N ALA A 36 0.91 11.49 -13.03
CA ALA A 36 0.66 10.21 -12.36
C ALA A 36 1.95 9.42 -12.08
N ASP A 37 2.98 9.60 -12.87
CA ASP A 37 4.32 9.02 -12.70
C ASP A 37 5.00 9.41 -11.37
N ARG A 38 4.62 10.54 -10.78
CA ARG A 38 5.18 11.05 -9.52
C ARG A 38 4.57 10.42 -8.28
N PHE A 39 3.42 9.77 -8.41
CA PHE A 39 2.72 9.15 -7.28
C PHE A 39 3.13 7.69 -7.08
N GLY A 40 3.11 7.22 -5.83
CA GLY A 40 3.29 5.81 -5.50
C GLY A 40 2.07 4.97 -5.90
N PHE A 41 2.26 3.65 -5.96
CA PHE A 41 1.17 2.71 -6.29
C PHE A 41 -0.01 2.81 -5.34
N SER A 42 0.25 2.90 -4.03
CA SER A 42 -0.80 2.98 -3.01
C SER A 42 -1.67 4.22 -3.21
N THR A 43 -1.06 5.40 -3.42
CA THR A 43 -1.77 6.65 -3.68
C THR A 43 -2.62 6.56 -4.94
N LEU A 44 -2.05 6.07 -6.05
CA LEU A 44 -2.78 5.90 -7.30
C LEU A 44 -3.96 4.93 -7.16
N HIS A 45 -3.76 3.82 -6.44
CA HIS A 45 -4.80 2.84 -6.18
C HIS A 45 -5.94 3.44 -5.33
N GLN A 46 -5.61 4.20 -4.29
CA GLN A 46 -6.59 4.87 -3.43
C GLN A 46 -7.37 5.96 -4.20
N LEU A 47 -6.69 6.77 -5.03
CA LEU A 47 -7.32 7.77 -5.88
C LEU A 47 -8.25 7.13 -6.90
N ARG A 48 -7.84 6.03 -7.57
CA ARG A 48 -8.70 5.26 -8.47
C ARG A 48 -9.95 4.78 -7.76
N GLY A 49 -9.85 4.34 -6.51
CA GLY A 49 -10.98 3.90 -5.69
C GLY A 49 -11.93 5.02 -5.23
N ARG A 50 -11.69 6.28 -5.61
CA ARG A 50 -12.59 7.41 -5.30
C ARG A 50 -13.74 7.54 -6.27
N VAL A 51 -13.63 6.96 -7.46
CA VAL A 51 -14.70 6.92 -8.47
C VAL A 51 -15.25 5.50 -8.63
N GLY A 52 -16.41 5.36 -9.29
CA GLY A 52 -17.00 4.05 -9.58
C GLY A 52 -17.69 3.38 -8.39
N ARG A 53 -18.13 4.14 -7.40
CA ARG A 53 -18.91 3.63 -6.26
C ARG A 53 -20.42 3.61 -6.52
N GLY A 54 -20.85 4.14 -7.66
CA GLY A 54 -22.23 4.14 -8.13
C GLY A 54 -22.51 2.97 -9.08
N ARG A 55 -23.63 3.10 -9.82
CA ARG A 55 -24.04 2.14 -10.86
C ARG A 55 -23.46 2.48 -12.24
N ASP A 56 -22.95 3.69 -12.39
CA ASP A 56 -22.47 4.19 -13.66
C ASP A 56 -21.03 3.75 -13.93
N GLN A 57 -20.71 3.61 -15.22
CA GLN A 57 -19.36 3.33 -15.66
C GLN A 57 -18.42 4.44 -15.21
N ALA A 58 -17.31 4.07 -14.59
CA ALA A 58 -16.32 5.03 -14.12
C ALA A 58 -14.98 4.88 -14.83
N TYR A 59 -14.27 6.00 -14.95
CA TYR A 59 -12.98 6.07 -15.64
C TYR A 59 -11.93 6.72 -14.73
N CYS A 60 -10.74 6.11 -14.72
CA CYS A 60 -9.55 6.69 -14.08
C CYS A 60 -8.51 6.95 -15.18
N ILE A 61 -8.22 8.22 -15.42
CA ILE A 61 -7.28 8.66 -16.46
C ILE A 61 -5.97 9.04 -15.77
N LEU A 62 -4.90 8.33 -16.13
CA LEU A 62 -3.54 8.57 -15.61
C LEU A 62 -2.77 9.33 -16.68
N GLN A 63 -2.46 10.60 -16.42
CA GLN A 63 -1.71 11.45 -17.32
C GLN A 63 -0.23 11.44 -16.96
N THR A 64 0.63 11.15 -17.93
CA THR A 64 2.08 11.16 -17.80
C THR A 64 2.73 11.72 -19.07
N GLU A 65 3.92 12.28 -18.93
CA GLU A 65 4.68 12.83 -20.07
C GLU A 65 5.45 11.76 -20.86
N ALA A 66 5.73 10.62 -20.22
CA ALA A 66 6.47 9.52 -20.82
C ALA A 66 5.85 8.16 -20.50
N PRO A 67 6.08 7.14 -21.32
CA PRO A 67 5.69 5.76 -20.97
C PRO A 67 6.24 5.35 -19.61
N ASN A 68 5.41 4.67 -18.81
CA ASN A 68 5.78 4.31 -17.45
C ASN A 68 5.22 2.93 -17.10
N GLU A 69 6.10 1.98 -16.84
CA GLU A 69 5.74 0.58 -16.53
C GLU A 69 4.82 0.46 -15.30
N LYS A 70 5.02 1.31 -14.30
CA LYS A 70 4.18 1.36 -13.10
C LYS A 70 2.72 1.67 -13.48
N LEU A 71 2.51 2.65 -14.35
CA LEU A 71 1.17 3.06 -14.78
C LEU A 71 0.52 2.00 -15.68
N GLU A 72 1.30 1.35 -16.54
CA GLU A 72 0.83 0.23 -17.36
C GLU A 72 0.42 -0.96 -16.48
N PHE A 73 1.21 -1.30 -15.45
CA PHE A 73 0.84 -2.32 -14.49
C PHE A 73 -0.46 -1.96 -13.75
N LEU A 74 -0.58 -0.73 -13.27
CA LEU A 74 -1.79 -0.26 -12.59
C LEU A 74 -3.03 -0.30 -13.49
N ARG A 75 -2.85 -0.07 -14.80
CA ARG A 75 -3.90 -0.20 -15.81
C ARG A 75 -4.36 -1.64 -16.01
N SER A 76 -3.42 -2.59 -15.93
CA SER A 76 -3.68 -4.02 -16.20
C SER A 76 -4.42 -4.73 -15.07
N THR A 77 -4.37 -4.22 -13.83
CA THR A 77 -4.99 -4.88 -12.67
C THR A 77 -5.75 -3.91 -11.76
N THR A 78 -6.79 -4.44 -11.12
CA THR A 78 -7.51 -3.77 -10.04
C THR A 78 -7.28 -4.44 -8.69
N ASP A 79 -6.54 -5.53 -8.66
CA ASP A 79 -6.24 -6.28 -7.44
C ASP A 79 -5.23 -5.52 -6.57
N GLY A 80 -5.68 -5.10 -5.38
CA GLY A 80 -4.87 -4.36 -4.43
C GLY A 80 -3.68 -5.15 -3.89
N PHE A 81 -3.78 -6.49 -3.81
CA PHE A 81 -2.67 -7.33 -3.35
C PHE A 81 -1.56 -7.41 -4.38
N LEU A 82 -1.90 -7.60 -5.66
CA LEU A 82 -0.92 -7.58 -6.75
C LEU A 82 -0.24 -6.22 -6.87
N ILE A 83 -0.98 -5.13 -6.67
CA ILE A 83 -0.44 -3.77 -6.67
C ILE A 83 0.55 -3.57 -5.51
N ALA A 84 0.21 -4.04 -4.32
CA ALA A 84 1.08 -3.96 -3.14
C ALA A 84 2.35 -4.79 -3.31
N GLU A 85 2.23 -5.99 -3.86
CA GLU A 85 3.38 -6.86 -4.18
C GLU A 85 4.32 -6.19 -5.18
N LYS A 86 3.76 -5.60 -6.24
CA LYS A 86 4.55 -4.86 -7.25
C LYS A 86 5.20 -3.59 -6.70
N ASP A 87 4.51 -2.88 -5.81
CA ASP A 87 5.07 -1.71 -5.12
C ASP A 87 6.27 -2.11 -4.25
N LEU A 88 6.17 -3.25 -3.56
CA LEU A 88 7.24 -3.82 -2.77
C LEU A 88 8.45 -4.22 -3.61
N GLU A 89 8.23 -4.90 -4.74
CA GLU A 89 9.31 -5.25 -5.68
C GLU A 89 10.08 -4.01 -6.15
N LEU A 90 9.37 -2.93 -6.51
CA LEU A 90 9.99 -1.73 -7.07
C LEU A 90 10.65 -0.84 -6.02
N ARG A 91 10.11 -0.77 -4.81
CA ARG A 91 10.71 0.00 -3.71
C ARG A 91 11.87 -0.72 -3.06
N GLY A 92 11.91 -2.04 -3.26
CA GLY A 92 12.81 -2.87 -2.50
C GLY A 92 12.41 -2.98 -1.02
N PRO A 93 13.02 -3.90 -0.32
CA PRO A 93 12.67 -4.26 1.05
C PRO A 93 13.01 -3.23 2.13
N GLY A 94 13.78 -2.20 1.80
CA GLY A 94 14.30 -1.23 2.76
C GLY A 94 13.26 -0.35 3.46
N THR A 95 12.03 -0.26 2.92
CA THR A 95 10.97 0.62 3.46
C THR A 95 10.00 -0.08 4.42
N LEU A 96 10.04 -1.41 4.52
CA LEU A 96 9.11 -2.18 5.37
C LEU A 96 9.42 -2.10 6.87
N PHE A 97 10.64 -1.74 7.24
CA PHE A 97 11.10 -1.82 8.63
C PHE A 97 11.45 -0.49 9.27
N GLY A 98 10.91 0.64 8.78
CA GLY A 98 11.14 1.95 9.39
C GLY A 98 12.62 2.38 9.38
N ASP A 99 12.93 3.55 9.93
CA ASP A 99 14.22 4.25 9.90
C ASP A 99 15.44 3.55 10.55
N ARG A 100 15.38 2.24 10.82
CA ARG A 100 16.58 1.50 11.20
C ARG A 100 17.34 1.02 9.96
N GLN A 101 17.97 1.95 9.30
CA GLN A 101 18.99 1.76 8.27
C GLN A 101 20.30 1.20 8.88
N THR A 102 20.26 0.03 9.48
CA THR A 102 21.50 -0.68 9.81
C THR A 102 21.24 -2.17 9.82
N GLY A 103 21.64 -2.85 8.77
CA GLY A 103 21.78 -4.28 8.79
C GLY A 103 21.14 -4.99 7.60
N ASN A 104 22.00 -5.45 6.75
CA ASN A 104 21.89 -6.57 5.84
C ASN A 104 20.47 -6.91 5.37
N ASN A 105 20.09 -6.42 4.20
CA ASN A 105 18.87 -6.78 3.45
C ASN A 105 18.81 -8.27 3.05
N TYR A 106 19.80 -9.07 3.50
CA TYR A 106 19.96 -10.48 3.19
C TYR A 106 18.67 -11.30 3.43
N PHE A 107 17.97 -11.06 4.53
CA PHE A 107 16.72 -11.77 4.85
C PHE A 107 15.60 -11.50 3.84
N ILE A 108 15.55 -10.31 3.33
CA ILE A 108 14.50 -9.87 2.41
C ILE A 108 14.81 -10.34 1.00
N ASP A 109 16.07 -10.25 0.60
CA ASP A 109 16.54 -10.83 -0.66
C ASP A 109 16.29 -12.35 -0.67
N LEU A 110 16.49 -13.01 0.46
CA LEU A 110 16.20 -14.43 0.64
C LEU A 110 14.69 -14.72 0.54
N MET A 111 13.85 -13.89 1.12
CA MET A 111 12.39 -14.03 1.05
C MET A 111 11.86 -13.84 -0.38
N LEU A 112 12.41 -12.87 -1.11
CA LEU A 112 12.04 -12.62 -2.51
C LEU A 112 12.54 -13.74 -3.43
N ALA A 113 13.74 -14.26 -3.17
CA ALA A 113 14.31 -15.36 -3.94
C ALA A 113 13.59 -16.71 -3.70
N TYR A 114 13.01 -16.89 -2.51
CA TYR A 114 12.40 -18.16 -2.10
C TYR A 114 11.02 -17.99 -1.44
N PRO A 115 10.00 -17.57 -2.18
CA PRO A 115 8.67 -17.26 -1.61
C PRO A 115 8.01 -18.48 -0.94
N ASN A 116 8.26 -19.70 -1.45
CA ASN A 116 7.75 -20.94 -0.84
C ASN A 116 8.39 -21.23 0.52
N MET A 117 9.67 -20.86 0.70
CA MET A 117 10.37 -20.99 1.98
C MET A 117 9.77 -20.04 3.03
N PHE A 118 9.38 -18.83 2.63
CA PHE A 118 8.71 -17.90 3.53
C PHE A 118 7.37 -18.43 4.04
N GLN A 119 6.56 -19.02 3.15
CA GLN A 119 5.29 -19.64 3.56
C GLN A 119 5.52 -20.81 4.52
N TRP A 120 6.55 -21.60 4.27
CA TRP A 120 6.93 -22.69 5.17
C TRP A 120 7.40 -22.17 6.53
N ILE A 121 8.31 -21.18 6.56
CA ILE A 121 8.78 -20.53 7.80
C ILE A 121 7.61 -19.97 8.61
N LYS A 122 6.66 -19.30 7.95
CA LYS A 122 5.47 -18.74 8.61
C LYS A 122 4.62 -19.82 9.27
N LYS A 123 4.45 -20.96 8.61
CA LYS A 123 3.72 -22.12 9.14
C LYS A 123 4.43 -22.72 10.35
N GLU A 124 5.75 -22.93 10.25
CA GLU A 124 6.55 -23.48 11.34
C GLU A 124 6.63 -22.53 12.53
N ALA A 125 6.80 -21.23 12.29
CA ALA A 125 6.79 -20.22 13.35
C ALA A 125 5.46 -20.20 14.11
N LYS A 126 4.32 -20.30 13.39
CA LYS A 126 3.01 -20.41 14.04
C LYS A 126 2.91 -21.67 14.92
N HIS A 127 3.34 -22.82 14.41
CA HIS A 127 3.35 -24.06 15.18
C HIS A 127 4.27 -23.96 16.41
N LEU A 128 5.46 -23.37 16.24
CA LEU A 128 6.41 -23.16 17.33
C LEU A 128 5.80 -22.29 18.44
N CYS A 129 5.11 -21.21 18.10
CA CYS A 129 4.44 -20.31 19.06
C CYS A 129 3.35 -21.01 19.89
N GLU A 130 2.79 -22.13 19.41
CA GLU A 130 1.81 -22.94 20.15
C GLU A 130 2.48 -23.82 21.21
N THR A 131 3.79 -24.09 21.08
CA THR A 131 4.56 -24.88 22.04
C THR A 131 4.95 -24.07 23.27
N GLN A 132 5.28 -24.75 24.39
CA GLN A 132 5.75 -24.07 25.59
C GLN A 132 7.06 -23.30 25.35
N THR A 133 7.99 -23.90 24.64
CA THR A 133 9.26 -23.28 24.23
C THR A 133 9.05 -22.01 23.39
N GLY A 134 8.11 -22.06 22.44
CA GLY A 134 7.78 -20.89 21.61
C GLY A 134 7.17 -19.74 22.42
N LYS A 135 6.27 -20.05 23.36
CA LYS A 135 5.68 -19.06 24.26
C LYS A 135 6.75 -18.39 25.14
N ASP A 136 7.72 -19.15 25.61
CA ASP A 136 8.82 -18.61 26.42
C ASP A 136 9.75 -17.72 25.57
N ILE A 137 9.99 -18.06 24.32
CA ILE A 137 10.75 -17.23 23.36
C ILE A 137 10.01 -15.91 23.10
N VAL A 138 8.71 -15.96 22.80
CA VAL A 138 7.89 -14.76 22.54
C VAL A 138 7.90 -13.84 23.74
N ARG A 139 7.65 -14.38 24.96
CA ARG A 139 7.66 -13.58 26.19
C ARG A 139 9.01 -12.90 26.43
N ARG A 140 10.10 -13.61 26.23
CA ARG A 140 11.47 -13.07 26.38
C ARG A 140 11.76 -11.97 25.36
N TYR A 141 11.26 -12.11 24.15
CA TYR A 141 11.38 -11.10 23.11
C TYR A 141 10.57 -9.82 23.45
N GLU A 142 9.33 -9.98 23.92
CA GLU A 142 8.50 -8.87 24.37
C GLU A 142 9.13 -8.11 25.55
N GLU A 143 9.71 -8.82 26.54
CA GLU A 143 10.43 -8.21 27.67
C GLU A 143 11.62 -7.37 27.20
N LEU A 144 12.39 -7.84 26.22
CA LEU A 144 13.51 -7.11 25.64
C LEU A 144 13.07 -5.85 24.89
N PHE A 145 12.03 -5.94 24.07
CA PHE A 145 11.49 -4.81 23.30
C PHE A 145 10.86 -3.76 24.20
N LEU A 146 10.03 -4.15 25.17
CA LEU A 146 9.38 -3.22 26.10
C LEU A 146 10.39 -2.54 27.05
N SER A 147 11.58 -3.09 27.22
CA SER A 147 12.67 -2.46 27.98
C SER A 147 13.42 -1.39 27.18
N GLU A 148 13.43 -1.48 25.86
CA GLU A 148 14.06 -0.49 24.97
C GLU A 148 13.18 0.75 24.70
N GLU A 149 11.84 0.60 24.67
CA GLU A 149 10.92 1.73 24.48
C GLU A 149 10.82 2.65 25.74
N LYS A 150 11.34 2.24 26.88
CA LYS A 150 11.34 3.03 28.12
C LYS A 150 12.64 3.81 28.37
N ARG A 151 13.55 3.82 27.44
CA ARG A 151 14.80 4.62 27.46
C ARG A 151 14.75 5.74 26.45
#